data_d5ce240dec70f2a263fc06653a21b838
#
_entry.id   d5ce240dec70f2a263fc06653a21b838
#
_cell.length_a   1.000
_cell.length_b   1.000
_cell.length_c   1.000
_cell.angle_alpha   90.00
_cell.angle_beta   90.00
_cell.angle_gamma   90.00
#
_symmetry.space_group_name_H-M   'P 1'
#
loop_
_entity.id
_entity.type
_entity.pdbx_description
1 polymer ?
#
loop_
_entity_poly.entity_id
_entity_poly.type
_entity_poly.pdbx_seq_one_letter_code
_entity_poly.pdbx_strand_id
1 'polypeptide(L)'
;MNKIQKDYDENGFAILQNIVPISRINALLENIYNLYKKYSNDTELDNIEIPWDNKLFHEKLIKFRQTEPKLFGAIYDSLKTSLTLTQLVSDDSIVKNIAEFLNVSPSGISISEPMCRLDVPNDKRNALEWHQERSFFPQNRDGKNGLVCWIPLMDVTEKNGAIHVSPKSHNDGHIKTSTKQKDNPTHTTQITVPDENVKKYDELVVPVNAGDVVFFNMLLFHRSGDNFSDRVRIAVQGRYHISTADDFIPFELNNYYNPDIKQKLI
;
A
#
# COMPACT_ATOMS: atom_id res chain seq x y z
N MET A 1 16.28 -1.95 -22.98
CA MET A 1 15.47 -2.11 -21.76
C MET A 1 16.35 -1.76 -20.57
N ASN A 2 15.94 -0.86 -19.71
CA ASN A 2 16.64 -0.48 -18.49
C ASN A 2 16.73 -1.70 -17.55
N LYS A 3 17.81 -1.82 -16.76
CA LYS A 3 17.99 -2.91 -15.78
C LYS A 3 16.78 -3.04 -14.83
N ILE A 4 16.27 -1.92 -14.37
CA ILE A 4 15.10 -1.86 -13.43
C ILE A 4 13.85 -2.45 -14.09
N GLN A 5 13.57 -2.12 -15.36
CA GLN A 5 12.45 -2.72 -16.09
C GLN A 5 12.62 -4.23 -16.23
N LYS A 6 13.84 -4.68 -16.52
CA LYS A 6 14.15 -6.11 -16.61
C LYS A 6 13.91 -6.81 -15.27
N ASP A 7 14.35 -6.22 -14.16
CA ASP A 7 14.14 -6.78 -12.81
C ASP A 7 12.64 -6.86 -12.49
N TYR A 8 11.86 -5.83 -12.84
CA TYR A 8 10.40 -5.82 -12.68
C TYR A 8 9.73 -6.91 -13.52
N ASP A 9 10.08 -7.03 -14.79
CA ASP A 9 9.48 -8.02 -15.70
C ASP A 9 9.84 -9.45 -15.27
N GLU A 10 11.06 -9.67 -14.78
CA GLU A 10 11.52 -11.00 -14.37
C GLU A 10 10.99 -11.40 -12.99
N ASN A 11 11.04 -10.50 -12.01
CA ASN A 11 10.74 -10.82 -10.62
C ASN A 11 9.34 -10.40 -10.18
N GLY A 12 8.64 -9.57 -10.97
CA GLY A 12 7.34 -9.01 -10.64
C GLY A 12 7.40 -7.80 -9.74
N PHE A 13 8.59 -7.32 -9.38
CA PHE A 13 8.80 -6.09 -8.60
C PHE A 13 10.15 -5.45 -8.88
N ALA A 14 10.24 -4.16 -8.57
CA ALA A 14 11.49 -3.40 -8.59
C ALA A 14 11.51 -2.37 -7.45
N ILE A 15 12.70 -2.04 -6.95
CA ILE A 15 12.92 -1.02 -5.94
C ILE A 15 13.65 0.14 -6.61
N LEU A 16 13.07 1.34 -6.53
CA LEU A 16 13.73 2.56 -6.93
C LEU A 16 14.09 3.37 -5.68
N GLN A 17 15.36 3.72 -5.57
CA GLN A 17 15.87 4.42 -4.39
C GLN A 17 15.77 5.94 -4.56
N ASN A 18 15.41 6.63 -3.48
CA ASN A 18 15.44 8.10 -3.37
C ASN A 18 14.65 8.84 -4.45
N ILE A 19 13.51 8.30 -4.90
CA ILE A 19 12.70 8.95 -5.93
C ILE A 19 11.58 9.83 -5.35
N VAL A 20 11.17 9.60 -4.11
CA VAL A 20 10.13 10.41 -3.46
C VAL A 20 10.79 11.60 -2.76
N PRO A 21 10.40 12.85 -3.08
CA PRO A 21 10.89 14.00 -2.35
C PRO A 21 10.55 13.93 -0.85
N ILE A 22 11.54 14.10 0.01
CA ILE A 22 11.34 14.09 1.48
C ILE A 22 10.32 15.14 1.92
N SER A 23 10.21 16.26 1.21
CA SER A 23 9.18 17.28 1.47
C SER A 23 7.75 16.73 1.33
N ARG A 24 7.50 15.82 0.38
CA ARG A 24 6.20 15.14 0.21
C ARG A 24 5.91 14.18 1.36
N ILE A 25 6.93 13.44 1.80
CA ILE A 25 6.85 12.55 2.95
C ILE A 25 6.52 13.36 4.21
N ASN A 26 7.30 14.40 4.47
CA ASN A 26 7.12 15.27 5.65
C ASN A 26 5.74 15.93 5.68
N ALA A 27 5.24 16.41 4.53
CA ALA A 27 3.91 17.02 4.46
C ALA A 27 2.79 16.04 4.85
N LEU A 28 2.90 14.76 4.50
CA LEU A 28 1.93 13.76 4.91
C LEU A 28 2.10 13.36 6.38
N LEU A 29 3.33 13.24 6.87
CA LEU A 29 3.62 12.97 8.28
C LEU A 29 3.14 14.12 9.19
N GLU A 30 3.32 15.36 8.77
CA GLU A 30 2.77 16.54 9.44
C GLU A 30 1.23 16.49 9.48
N ASN A 31 0.57 16.09 8.40
CA ASN A 31 -0.87 15.92 8.39
C ASN A 31 -1.34 14.85 9.40
N ILE A 32 -0.63 13.73 9.49
CA ILE A 32 -0.90 12.69 10.50
C ILE A 32 -0.76 13.25 11.91
N TYR A 33 0.32 13.99 12.16
CA TYR A 33 0.57 14.64 13.45
C TYR A 33 -0.53 15.63 13.82
N ASN A 34 -0.95 16.48 12.89
CA ASN A 34 -2.00 17.47 13.10
C ASN A 34 -3.36 16.82 13.40
N LEU A 35 -3.69 15.71 12.73
CA LEU A 35 -4.88 14.92 13.04
C LEU A 35 -4.78 14.28 14.43
N TYR A 36 -3.62 13.72 14.77
CA TYR A 36 -3.37 13.18 16.11
C TYR A 36 -3.59 14.26 17.19
N LYS A 37 -2.96 15.43 17.06
CA LYS A 37 -3.15 16.57 18.00
C LYS A 37 -4.62 16.94 18.15
N LYS A 38 -5.33 17.07 17.03
CA LYS A 38 -6.76 17.42 17.02
C LYS A 38 -7.60 16.46 17.86
N TYR A 39 -7.35 15.17 17.78
CA TYR A 39 -8.18 14.17 18.45
C TYR A 39 -7.67 13.75 19.83
N SER A 40 -6.39 13.91 20.12
CA SER A 40 -5.78 13.53 21.42
C SER A 40 -5.78 14.68 22.43
N ASN A 41 -5.83 15.95 21.99
CA ASN A 41 -5.55 17.13 22.80
C ASN A 41 -4.19 17.09 23.51
N ASP A 42 -3.23 16.33 22.97
CA ASP A 42 -1.88 16.16 23.56
C ASP A 42 -1.02 17.38 23.22
N THR A 43 -0.37 17.95 24.24
CA THR A 43 0.51 19.11 24.12
C THR A 43 1.99 18.78 24.36
N GLU A 44 2.33 17.55 24.75
CA GLU A 44 3.70 17.17 25.08
C GLU A 44 4.65 17.23 23.87
N LEU A 45 4.10 17.17 22.65
CA LEU A 45 4.86 17.23 21.39
C LEU A 45 5.00 18.63 20.80
N ASP A 46 4.40 19.65 21.42
CA ASP A 46 4.30 21.00 20.83
C ASP A 46 5.64 21.73 20.63
N ASN A 47 6.64 21.37 21.41
CA ASN A 47 7.97 21.96 21.35
C ASN A 47 8.98 21.09 20.56
N ILE A 48 8.53 20.05 19.87
CA ILE A 48 9.37 19.18 19.07
C ILE A 48 9.30 19.63 17.62
N GLU A 49 10.44 20.01 17.04
CA GLU A 49 10.49 20.56 15.66
C GLU A 49 10.00 19.56 14.60
N ILE A 50 10.39 18.29 14.73
CA ILE A 50 9.96 17.21 13.83
C ILE A 50 9.36 16.06 14.68
N PRO A 51 8.08 16.20 15.11
CA PRO A 51 7.48 15.26 16.05
C PRO A 51 7.47 13.81 15.55
N TRP A 52 7.23 13.59 14.26
CA TRP A 52 7.11 12.25 13.68
C TRP A 52 8.42 11.45 13.64
N ASP A 53 9.56 12.09 13.76
CA ASP A 53 10.86 11.40 13.91
C ASP A 53 11.14 11.02 15.37
N ASN A 54 10.40 11.63 16.29
CA ASN A 54 10.62 11.44 17.72
C ASN A 54 9.95 10.15 18.21
N LYS A 55 10.67 9.37 19.01
CA LYS A 55 10.15 8.15 19.63
C LYS A 55 8.86 8.39 20.42
N LEU A 56 8.77 9.53 21.12
CA LEU A 56 7.59 9.90 21.90
C LEU A 56 6.31 9.95 21.04
N PHE A 57 6.38 10.46 19.82
CA PHE A 57 5.22 10.48 18.91
C PHE A 57 4.70 9.07 18.62
N HIS A 58 5.60 8.14 18.35
CA HIS A 58 5.22 6.75 18.10
C HIS A 58 4.62 6.09 19.35
N GLU A 59 5.21 6.31 20.52
CA GLU A 59 4.66 5.83 21.81
C GLU A 59 3.26 6.39 22.05
N LYS A 60 3.04 7.67 21.79
CA LYS A 60 1.75 8.33 21.90
C LYS A 60 0.72 7.76 20.91
N LEU A 61 1.08 7.54 19.64
CA LEU A 61 0.20 6.92 18.66
C LEU A 61 -0.17 5.48 19.05
N ILE A 62 0.79 4.69 19.56
CA ILE A 62 0.53 3.33 20.03
C ILE A 62 -0.47 3.37 21.19
N LYS A 63 -0.24 4.21 22.19
CA LYS A 63 -1.15 4.39 23.32
C LYS A 63 -2.52 4.84 22.85
N PHE A 64 -2.59 5.84 21.97
CA PHE A 64 -3.84 6.37 21.42
C PHE A 64 -4.63 5.29 20.67
N ARG A 65 -3.96 4.43 19.92
CA ARG A 65 -4.58 3.29 19.27
C ARG A 65 -5.24 2.32 20.28
N GLN A 66 -4.61 2.13 21.45
CA GLN A 66 -5.09 1.23 22.50
C GLN A 66 -6.27 1.83 23.29
N THR A 67 -6.18 3.12 23.63
CA THR A 67 -7.15 3.79 24.49
C THR A 67 -8.34 4.39 23.74
N GLU A 68 -8.10 4.88 22.51
CA GLU A 68 -9.07 5.59 21.68
C GLU A 68 -9.17 5.00 20.27
N PRO A 69 -9.49 3.69 20.12
CA PRO A 69 -9.44 3.02 18.82
C PRO A 69 -10.38 3.60 17.76
N LYS A 70 -11.50 4.22 18.17
CA LYS A 70 -12.44 4.88 17.26
C LYS A 70 -11.87 6.18 16.71
N LEU A 71 -11.22 6.99 17.56
CA LEU A 71 -10.60 8.25 17.13
C LEU A 71 -9.35 7.97 16.28
N PHE A 72 -8.57 6.94 16.62
CA PHE A 72 -7.49 6.48 15.76
C PHE A 72 -8.01 6.06 14.38
N GLY A 73 -9.15 5.37 14.32
CA GLY A 73 -9.84 5.04 13.08
C GLY A 73 -10.26 6.29 12.29
N ALA A 74 -10.74 7.33 12.96
CA ALA A 74 -11.08 8.61 12.31
C ALA A 74 -9.87 9.30 11.68
N ILE A 75 -8.69 9.24 12.31
CA ILE A 75 -7.42 9.69 11.71
C ILE A 75 -7.17 8.89 10.43
N TYR A 76 -7.17 7.57 10.52
CA TYR A 76 -6.91 6.66 9.41
C TYR A 76 -7.84 6.92 8.21
N ASP A 77 -9.13 7.11 8.46
CA ASP A 77 -10.12 7.39 7.41
C ASP A 77 -9.96 8.80 6.81
N SER A 78 -9.60 9.79 7.62
CA SER A 78 -9.35 11.17 7.15
C SER A 78 -8.17 11.24 6.18
N LEU A 79 -7.17 10.38 6.34
CA LEU A 79 -5.99 10.34 5.46
C LEU A 79 -6.35 9.95 4.03
N LYS A 80 -7.39 9.14 3.80
CA LYS A 80 -7.80 8.70 2.46
C LYS A 80 -8.17 9.85 1.52
N THR A 81 -8.66 10.96 2.08
CA THR A 81 -9.08 12.16 1.34
C THR A 81 -8.11 13.32 1.48
N SER A 82 -6.96 13.11 2.10
CA SER A 82 -5.97 14.16 2.33
C SER A 82 -5.30 14.58 1.02
N LEU A 83 -5.15 15.91 0.84
CA LEU A 83 -4.42 16.46 -0.30
C LEU A 83 -2.94 16.04 -0.29
N THR A 84 -2.34 15.93 0.88
CA THR A 84 -0.92 15.51 1.01
C THR A 84 -0.71 14.08 0.56
N LEU A 85 -1.67 13.17 0.83
CA LEU A 85 -1.65 11.82 0.29
C LEU A 85 -1.79 11.83 -1.24
N THR A 86 -2.76 12.58 -1.77
CA THR A 86 -3.00 12.71 -3.20
C THR A 86 -1.76 13.26 -3.92
N GLN A 87 -1.15 14.33 -3.38
CA GLN A 87 0.04 14.94 -3.94
C GLN A 87 1.26 14.00 -3.92
N LEU A 88 1.38 13.16 -2.88
CA LEU A 88 2.46 12.19 -2.80
C LEU A 88 2.32 11.11 -3.86
N VAL A 89 1.15 10.48 -3.97
CA VAL A 89 0.94 9.39 -4.94
C VAL A 89 0.85 9.88 -6.39
N SER A 90 0.63 11.18 -6.61
CA SER A 90 0.60 11.80 -7.94
C SER A 90 1.86 12.61 -8.23
N ASP A 91 2.92 12.49 -7.40
CA ASP A 91 4.17 13.20 -7.66
C ASP A 91 4.76 12.77 -9.01
N ASP A 92 5.28 13.75 -9.77
CA ASP A 92 5.80 13.53 -11.12
C ASP A 92 6.90 12.46 -11.15
N SER A 93 7.71 12.38 -10.10
CA SER A 93 8.75 11.35 -9.97
C SER A 93 8.20 9.93 -9.91
N ILE A 94 7.04 9.75 -9.29
CA ILE A 94 6.33 8.46 -9.18
C ILE A 94 5.61 8.16 -10.49
N VAL A 95 4.82 9.11 -10.99
CA VAL A 95 4.00 8.94 -12.20
C VAL A 95 4.85 8.64 -13.42
N LYS A 96 6.01 9.28 -13.56
CA LYS A 96 6.97 8.99 -14.64
C LYS A 96 7.41 7.52 -14.63
N ASN A 97 7.81 7.01 -13.47
CA ASN A 97 8.26 5.61 -13.36
C ASN A 97 7.11 4.62 -13.63
N ILE A 98 5.90 4.93 -13.16
CA ILE A 98 4.71 4.11 -13.46
C ILE A 98 4.46 4.06 -14.97
N ALA A 99 4.52 5.21 -15.64
CA ALA A 99 4.34 5.32 -17.09
C ALA A 99 5.38 4.48 -17.85
N GLU A 100 6.64 4.48 -17.39
CA GLU A 100 7.71 3.65 -17.94
C GLU A 100 7.44 2.16 -17.73
N PHE A 101 7.10 1.71 -16.49
CA PHE A 101 6.80 0.31 -16.21
C PHE A 101 5.59 -0.22 -16.99
N LEU A 102 4.55 0.58 -17.12
CA LEU A 102 3.34 0.21 -17.85
C LEU A 102 3.42 0.48 -19.36
N ASN A 103 4.49 1.12 -19.83
CA ASN A 103 4.68 1.53 -21.23
C ASN A 103 3.48 2.31 -21.79
N VAL A 104 3.01 3.31 -21.04
CA VAL A 104 1.85 4.14 -21.40
C VAL A 104 2.11 5.61 -21.07
N SER A 105 1.43 6.53 -21.78
CA SER A 105 1.47 7.95 -21.41
C SER A 105 0.87 8.19 -20.01
N PRO A 106 1.39 9.12 -19.21
CA PRO A 106 0.78 9.51 -17.93
C PRO A 106 -0.73 9.83 -18.03
N SER A 107 -1.18 10.39 -19.14
CA SER A 107 -2.61 10.68 -19.40
C SER A 107 -3.50 9.44 -19.53
N GLY A 108 -2.91 8.26 -19.75
CA GLY A 108 -3.61 6.97 -19.81
C GLY A 108 -3.59 6.21 -18.48
N ILE A 109 -3.13 6.84 -17.38
CA ILE A 109 -3.04 6.19 -16.06
C ILE A 109 -4.16 6.68 -15.16
N SER A 110 -4.83 5.77 -14.47
CA SER A 110 -5.73 6.04 -13.36
C SER A 110 -5.17 5.46 -12.06
N ILE A 111 -5.58 6.03 -10.93
CA ILE A 111 -5.25 5.52 -9.60
C ILE A 111 -6.51 5.09 -8.87
N SER A 112 -6.44 3.97 -8.15
CA SER A 112 -7.52 3.46 -7.31
C SER A 112 -7.15 3.55 -5.85
N GLU A 113 -8.05 4.13 -5.06
CA GLU A 113 -8.05 4.12 -3.60
C GLU A 113 -6.65 4.23 -2.95
N PRO A 114 -5.94 5.35 -3.11
CA PRO A 114 -4.68 5.55 -2.42
C PRO A 114 -4.89 5.44 -0.92
N MET A 115 -3.97 4.77 -0.24
CA MET A 115 -4.13 4.44 1.17
C MET A 115 -2.85 4.75 1.94
N CYS A 116 -2.98 5.48 3.04
CA CYS A 116 -1.92 5.60 4.04
C CYS A 116 -2.20 4.63 5.18
N ARG A 117 -1.23 3.80 5.52
CA ARG A 117 -1.31 2.80 6.57
C ARG A 117 -0.53 3.23 7.80
N LEU A 118 -1.13 3.02 8.96
CA LEU A 118 -0.55 3.24 10.29
C LEU A 118 -0.57 1.88 11.01
N ASP A 119 0.50 1.12 10.87
CA ASP A 119 0.57 -0.24 11.42
C ASP A 119 1.29 -0.22 12.78
N VAL A 120 0.49 -0.28 13.82
CA VAL A 120 0.94 -0.27 15.22
C VAL A 120 1.62 -1.60 15.56
N PRO A 121 2.69 -1.62 16.37
CA PRO A 121 3.35 -2.83 16.80
C PRO A 121 2.37 -3.88 17.38
N ASN A 122 2.56 -5.13 16.97
CA ASN A 122 1.76 -6.27 17.39
C ASN A 122 0.24 -6.18 17.10
N ASP A 123 -0.22 -5.18 16.33
CA ASP A 123 -1.62 -5.07 15.87
C ASP A 123 -1.80 -5.73 14.50
N LYS A 124 -2.29 -6.96 14.50
CA LYS A 124 -2.53 -7.74 13.26
C LYS A 124 -3.82 -7.36 12.54
N ARG A 125 -4.58 -6.35 13.00
CA ARG A 125 -5.88 -5.99 12.42
C ARG A 125 -5.79 -5.71 10.92
N ASN A 126 -4.80 -4.93 10.51
CA ASN A 126 -4.61 -4.51 9.13
C ASN A 126 -3.59 -5.37 8.37
N ALA A 127 -2.94 -6.34 9.02
CA ALA A 127 -2.01 -7.23 8.35
C ALA A 127 -2.75 -8.08 7.31
N LEU A 128 -2.23 -8.14 6.10
CA LEU A 128 -2.76 -8.96 5.01
C LEU A 128 -1.88 -10.20 4.84
N GLU A 129 -2.53 -11.35 4.76
CA GLU A 129 -1.92 -12.64 4.40
C GLU A 129 -1.50 -12.62 2.93
N TRP A 130 -0.86 -13.69 2.46
CA TRP A 130 -0.46 -13.82 1.06
C TRP A 130 -1.64 -13.61 0.12
N HIS A 131 -1.53 -12.62 -0.75
CA HIS A 131 -2.58 -12.24 -1.69
C HIS A 131 -2.01 -11.69 -3.00
N GLN A 132 -2.88 -11.50 -3.96
CA GLN A 132 -2.65 -10.74 -5.17
C GLN A 132 -3.51 -9.46 -5.11
N GLU A 133 -2.94 -8.32 -5.41
CA GLU A 133 -3.67 -7.05 -5.38
C GLU A 133 -4.86 -7.04 -6.35
N ARG A 134 -4.73 -7.74 -7.48
CA ARG A 134 -5.80 -7.96 -8.47
C ARG A 134 -7.10 -8.49 -7.85
N SER A 135 -7.03 -9.25 -6.77
CA SER A 135 -8.22 -9.79 -6.11
C SER A 135 -9.06 -8.73 -5.40
N PHE A 136 -8.47 -7.58 -5.08
CA PHE A 136 -9.15 -6.45 -4.41
C PHE A 136 -9.42 -5.30 -5.37
N PHE A 137 -8.56 -5.12 -6.39
CA PHE A 137 -8.59 -4.02 -7.36
C PHE A 137 -8.70 -4.56 -8.79
N PRO A 138 -9.90 -4.94 -9.23
CA PRO A 138 -10.11 -5.64 -10.49
C PRO A 138 -10.26 -4.73 -11.72
N GLN A 139 -9.80 -3.47 -11.66
CA GLN A 139 -9.99 -2.49 -12.73
C GLN A 139 -9.33 -2.92 -14.05
N ASN A 140 -8.17 -3.58 -14.01
CA ASN A 140 -7.67 -4.30 -15.16
C ASN A 140 -8.01 -5.79 -15.00
N ARG A 141 -8.86 -6.31 -15.87
CA ARG A 141 -9.42 -7.66 -15.76
C ARG A 141 -8.35 -8.74 -15.63
N ASP A 142 -7.32 -8.65 -16.44
CA ASP A 142 -6.25 -9.63 -16.48
C ASP A 142 -5.17 -9.37 -15.43
N GLY A 143 -5.19 -8.21 -14.75
CA GLY A 143 -4.20 -7.79 -13.76
C GLY A 143 -2.83 -7.42 -14.33
N LYS A 144 -2.65 -7.44 -15.65
CA LYS A 144 -1.37 -7.15 -16.32
C LYS A 144 -1.16 -5.67 -16.59
N ASN A 145 -2.23 -4.92 -16.81
CA ASN A 145 -2.23 -3.49 -17.15
C ASN A 145 -2.33 -2.60 -15.91
N GLY A 146 -1.76 -3.05 -14.80
CA GLY A 146 -1.72 -2.32 -13.56
C GLY A 146 -0.51 -2.69 -12.71
N LEU A 147 -0.17 -1.81 -11.78
CA LEU A 147 0.87 -2.03 -10.79
C LEU A 147 0.54 -1.37 -9.46
N VAL A 148 1.23 -1.80 -8.43
CA VAL A 148 1.19 -1.21 -7.09
C VAL A 148 2.46 -0.43 -6.85
N CYS A 149 2.29 0.73 -6.23
CA CYS A 149 3.38 1.54 -5.71
C CYS A 149 3.27 1.53 -4.19
N TRP A 150 4.27 1.00 -3.50
CA TRP A 150 4.37 0.99 -2.06
C TRP A 150 5.50 1.90 -1.59
N ILE A 151 5.18 2.91 -0.78
CA ILE A 151 6.05 4.01 -0.38
C ILE A 151 6.15 4.03 1.14
N PRO A 152 7.28 3.67 1.73
CA PRO A 152 7.51 3.83 3.16
C PRO A 152 7.73 5.32 3.48
N LEU A 153 7.11 5.81 4.55
CA LEU A 153 7.35 7.17 5.04
C LEU A 153 8.45 7.22 6.11
N MET A 154 9.06 6.10 6.38
CA MET A 154 10.17 5.90 7.31
C MET A 154 10.99 4.70 6.85
N ASP A 155 12.19 4.54 7.36
CA ASP A 155 12.99 3.34 7.09
C ASP A 155 12.28 2.08 7.59
N VAL A 156 12.14 1.10 6.70
CA VAL A 156 11.44 -0.14 6.98
C VAL A 156 12.38 -1.33 6.82
N THR A 157 12.42 -2.13 7.87
CA THR A 157 13.20 -3.36 8.00
C THR A 157 12.26 -4.55 8.28
N GLU A 158 12.78 -5.74 8.31
CA GLU A 158 12.02 -6.93 8.73
C GLU A 158 11.37 -6.72 10.10
N LYS A 159 12.11 -6.12 11.05
CA LYS A 159 11.65 -5.92 12.43
C LYS A 159 10.42 -5.02 12.54
N ASN A 160 10.31 -3.99 11.70
CA ASN A 160 9.19 -3.05 11.74
C ASN A 160 8.20 -3.24 10.58
N GLY A 161 8.22 -4.41 9.93
CA GLY A 161 7.17 -4.86 9.05
C GLY A 161 7.39 -4.56 7.57
N ALA A 162 8.62 -4.75 7.05
CA ALA A 162 8.86 -4.77 5.62
C ALA A 162 7.91 -5.74 4.92
N ILE A 163 7.45 -5.40 3.72
CA ILE A 163 6.60 -6.31 2.95
C ILE A 163 7.38 -7.55 2.53
N HIS A 164 6.67 -8.65 2.41
CA HIS A 164 7.20 -9.89 1.87
C HIS A 164 6.62 -10.12 0.49
N VAL A 165 7.44 -10.59 -0.42
CA VAL A 165 7.06 -10.91 -1.79
C VAL A 165 7.52 -12.31 -2.16
N SER A 166 6.84 -12.93 -3.13
CA SER A 166 7.30 -14.17 -3.78
C SER A 166 7.73 -13.82 -5.21
N PRO A 167 9.03 -13.62 -5.47
CA PRO A 167 9.53 -13.27 -6.80
C PRO A 167 9.06 -14.26 -7.86
N LYS A 168 8.73 -13.76 -9.07
CA LYS A 168 8.28 -14.55 -10.23
C LYS A 168 6.86 -15.12 -10.14
N SER A 169 6.18 -15.03 -8.99
CA SER A 169 4.83 -15.59 -8.80
C SER A 169 3.76 -14.92 -9.68
N HIS A 170 4.00 -13.71 -10.17
CA HIS A 170 3.12 -13.01 -11.11
C HIS A 170 2.95 -13.74 -12.45
N ASN A 171 3.90 -14.63 -12.81
CA ASN A 171 3.85 -15.42 -14.03
C ASN A 171 2.76 -16.50 -14.02
N ASP A 172 2.27 -16.91 -12.84
CA ASP A 172 1.14 -17.84 -12.72
C ASP A 172 -0.21 -17.18 -13.10
N GLY A 173 -0.23 -15.86 -13.36
CA GLY A 173 -1.45 -15.12 -13.61
C GLY A 173 -2.30 -14.93 -12.36
N HIS A 174 -3.60 -14.65 -12.53
CA HIS A 174 -4.52 -14.50 -11.40
C HIS A 174 -4.97 -15.87 -10.90
N ILE A 175 -4.60 -16.16 -9.65
CA ILE A 175 -4.89 -17.46 -9.01
C ILE A 175 -6.33 -17.46 -8.45
N LYS A 176 -7.01 -18.60 -8.55
CA LYS A 176 -8.26 -18.81 -7.81
C LYS A 176 -8.00 -18.66 -6.32
N THR A 177 -8.62 -17.65 -5.73
CA THR A 177 -8.42 -17.31 -4.32
C THR A 177 -9.07 -18.31 -3.37
N SER A 178 -8.52 -18.40 -2.18
CA SER A 178 -9.14 -18.99 -1.00
C SER A 178 -9.53 -17.90 -0.02
N THR A 179 -10.24 -18.27 1.05
CA THR A 179 -10.58 -17.37 2.15
C THR A 179 -9.99 -17.89 3.45
N LYS A 180 -9.41 -16.99 4.24
CA LYS A 180 -8.85 -17.32 5.55
C LYS A 180 -9.48 -16.39 6.59
N GLN A 181 -10.03 -16.97 7.65
CA GLN A 181 -10.50 -16.17 8.77
C GLN A 181 -9.29 -15.68 9.57
N LYS A 182 -9.26 -14.39 9.86
CA LYS A 182 -8.22 -13.83 10.74
C LYS A 182 -8.46 -14.27 12.18
N ASP A 183 -7.39 -14.69 12.81
CA ASP A 183 -7.34 -14.85 14.26
C ASP A 183 -7.06 -13.47 14.90
N ASN A 184 -8.07 -12.61 14.90
CA ASN A 184 -8.00 -11.28 15.48
C ASN A 184 -9.39 -10.88 16.05
N PRO A 185 -9.46 -9.79 16.86
CA PRO A 185 -10.73 -9.37 17.49
C PRO A 185 -11.86 -9.04 16.52
N THR A 186 -11.55 -8.76 15.26
CA THR A 186 -12.57 -8.43 14.25
C THR A 186 -13.06 -9.65 13.49
N HIS A 187 -12.40 -10.80 13.60
CA HIS A 187 -12.72 -12.06 12.91
C HIS A 187 -13.03 -11.89 11.42
N THR A 188 -12.35 -10.96 10.77
CA THR A 188 -12.58 -10.66 9.35
C THR A 188 -12.02 -11.77 8.46
N THR A 189 -12.78 -12.13 7.43
CA THR A 189 -12.31 -13.05 6.39
C THR A 189 -11.44 -12.29 5.40
N GLN A 190 -10.29 -12.87 5.07
CA GLN A 190 -9.41 -12.35 4.01
C GLN A 190 -9.47 -13.22 2.77
N ILE A 191 -9.33 -12.57 1.63
CA ILE A 191 -9.06 -13.24 0.35
C ILE A 191 -7.56 -13.50 0.29
N THR A 192 -7.19 -14.77 0.07
CA THR A 192 -5.78 -15.19 0.11
C THR A 192 -5.42 -16.04 -1.09
N VAL A 193 -4.13 -16.10 -1.41
CA VAL A 193 -3.56 -17.12 -2.29
C VAL A 193 -3.46 -18.42 -1.49
N PRO A 194 -3.88 -19.58 -2.04
CA PRO A 194 -3.74 -20.86 -1.37
C PRO A 194 -2.28 -21.20 -1.02
N ASP A 195 -2.06 -21.81 0.14
CA ASP A 195 -0.72 -22.12 0.64
C ASP A 195 0.11 -22.98 -0.33
N GLU A 196 -0.54 -23.90 -1.06
CA GLU A 196 0.11 -24.73 -2.06
C GLU A 196 0.65 -23.94 -3.25
N ASN A 197 0.08 -22.78 -3.56
CA ASN A 197 0.59 -21.87 -4.58
C ASN A 197 1.77 -21.06 -4.05
N VAL A 198 1.67 -20.53 -2.83
CA VAL A 198 2.74 -19.76 -2.20
C VAL A 198 4.02 -20.59 -2.05
N LYS A 199 3.89 -21.85 -1.62
CA LYS A 199 5.03 -22.78 -1.39
C LYS A 199 5.86 -23.11 -2.64
N LYS A 200 5.39 -22.75 -3.83
CA LYS A 200 6.14 -22.93 -5.08
C LYS A 200 7.27 -21.92 -5.27
N TYR A 201 7.26 -20.86 -4.50
CA TYR A 201 8.14 -19.70 -4.64
C TYR A 201 8.88 -19.42 -3.34
N ASP A 202 10.07 -18.84 -3.48
CA ASP A 202 10.81 -18.32 -2.34
C ASP A 202 10.11 -17.09 -1.76
N GLU A 203 10.24 -16.91 -0.47
CA GLU A 203 9.83 -15.71 0.23
C GLU A 203 11.01 -14.75 0.36
N LEU A 204 10.81 -13.50 -0.03
CA LEU A 204 11.79 -12.44 0.10
C LEU A 204 11.22 -11.29 0.93
N VAL A 205 11.92 -10.90 1.98
CA VAL A 205 11.65 -9.66 2.73
C VAL A 205 12.24 -8.48 1.97
N VAL A 206 11.50 -7.37 1.88
CA VAL A 206 11.88 -6.19 1.11
C VAL A 206 12.11 -4.99 2.05
N PRO A 207 13.29 -4.86 2.69
CA PRO A 207 13.65 -3.67 3.46
C PRO A 207 13.92 -2.50 2.51
N VAL A 208 13.46 -1.31 2.87
CA VAL A 208 13.59 -0.08 2.09
C VAL A 208 13.62 1.14 3.00
N ASN A 209 14.22 2.23 2.53
CA ASN A 209 14.34 3.48 3.29
C ASN A 209 13.24 4.47 2.90
N ALA A 210 13.02 5.47 3.74
CA ALA A 210 12.18 6.61 3.39
C ALA A 210 12.71 7.28 2.11
N GLY A 211 11.80 7.56 1.16
CA GLY A 211 12.17 8.07 -0.17
C GLY A 211 12.31 7.00 -1.26
N ASP A 212 12.47 5.73 -0.87
CA ASP A 212 12.43 4.61 -1.81
C ASP A 212 10.98 4.26 -2.18
N VAL A 213 10.81 3.56 -3.30
CA VAL A 213 9.51 3.01 -3.73
C VAL A 213 9.68 1.57 -4.18
N VAL A 214 8.78 0.72 -3.72
CA VAL A 214 8.64 -0.63 -4.27
C VAL A 214 7.48 -0.61 -5.27
N PHE A 215 7.80 -0.83 -6.54
CA PHE A 215 6.81 -1.07 -7.58
C PHE A 215 6.65 -2.57 -7.77
N PHE A 216 5.41 -3.06 -7.78
CA PHE A 216 5.17 -4.47 -8.00
C PHE A 216 3.89 -4.74 -8.80
N ASN A 217 3.91 -5.87 -9.50
CA ASN A 217 2.82 -6.31 -10.37
C ASN A 217 1.57 -6.66 -9.55
N MET A 218 0.39 -6.34 -10.06
CA MET A 218 -0.89 -6.65 -9.42
C MET A 218 -1.10 -8.16 -9.15
N LEU A 219 -0.37 -9.01 -9.86
CA LEU A 219 -0.44 -10.47 -9.75
C LEU A 219 0.68 -11.06 -8.86
N LEU A 220 1.62 -10.25 -8.38
CA LEU A 220 2.69 -10.72 -7.50
C LEU A 220 2.10 -11.18 -6.15
N PHE A 221 2.49 -12.37 -5.69
CA PHE A 221 2.14 -12.80 -4.34
C PHE A 221 2.94 -11.98 -3.34
N HIS A 222 2.23 -11.35 -2.44
CA HIS A 222 2.84 -10.54 -1.40
C HIS A 222 1.99 -10.56 -0.12
N ARG A 223 2.60 -10.18 0.98
CA ARG A 223 1.94 -10.09 2.28
C ARG A 223 2.50 -8.94 3.11
N SER A 224 1.77 -8.54 4.12
CA SER A 224 2.28 -7.62 5.14
C SER A 224 3.34 -8.31 5.98
N GLY A 225 4.43 -7.60 6.29
CA GLY A 225 5.32 -7.99 7.38
C GLY A 225 4.73 -7.60 8.73
N ASP A 226 5.06 -8.36 9.76
CA ASP A 226 4.67 -8.06 11.14
C ASP A 226 5.56 -6.95 11.72
N ASN A 227 4.96 -6.04 12.48
CA ASN A 227 5.70 -5.00 13.17
C ASN A 227 5.94 -5.42 14.63
N PHE A 228 7.18 -5.77 14.94
CA PHE A 228 7.66 -6.11 16.30
C PHE A 228 8.54 -5.02 16.90
N SER A 229 8.59 -3.84 16.30
CA SER A 229 9.36 -2.71 16.80
C SER A 229 8.60 -1.94 17.89
N ASP A 230 9.18 -0.83 18.31
CA ASP A 230 8.56 0.14 19.24
C ASP A 230 8.00 1.38 18.49
N ARG A 231 7.90 1.31 17.14
CA ARG A 231 7.44 2.41 16.30
C ARG A 231 6.24 2.00 15.44
N VAL A 232 5.33 2.92 15.20
CA VAL A 232 4.27 2.73 14.20
C VAL A 232 4.91 2.75 12.81
N ARG A 233 4.71 1.69 12.02
CA ARG A 233 5.10 1.71 10.60
C ARG A 233 4.09 2.55 9.83
N ILE A 234 4.60 3.52 9.06
CA ILE A 234 3.79 4.40 8.23
C ILE A 234 4.19 4.19 6.78
N ALA A 235 3.24 3.80 5.95
CA ALA A 235 3.48 3.54 4.52
C ALA A 235 2.26 3.91 3.68
N VAL A 236 2.50 4.28 2.43
CA VAL A 236 1.47 4.62 1.44
C VAL A 236 1.41 3.55 0.37
N GLN A 237 0.21 3.28 -0.13
CA GLN A 237 -0.04 2.42 -1.28
C GLN A 237 -0.88 3.16 -2.32
N GLY A 238 -0.43 3.11 -3.58
CA GLY A 238 -1.20 3.51 -4.75
C GLY A 238 -1.36 2.32 -5.70
N ARG A 239 -2.53 2.16 -6.30
CA ARG A 239 -2.82 1.16 -7.32
C ARG A 239 -3.09 1.89 -8.61
N TYR A 240 -2.28 1.62 -9.62
CA TYR A 240 -2.32 2.31 -10.89
C TYR A 240 -2.72 1.36 -12.00
N HIS A 241 -3.51 1.87 -12.93
CA HIS A 241 -4.14 1.10 -13.98
C HIS A 241 -4.02 1.84 -15.30
N ILE A 242 -3.84 1.11 -16.40
CA ILE A 242 -3.96 1.70 -17.73
C ILE A 242 -5.43 1.87 -18.04
N SER A 243 -5.94 3.10 -17.90
CA SER A 243 -7.36 3.41 -18.12
C SER A 243 -7.79 3.35 -19.59
N THR A 244 -6.83 3.30 -20.51
CA THR A 244 -7.04 3.16 -21.96
C THR A 244 -6.90 1.72 -22.45
N ALA A 245 -6.62 0.76 -21.58
CA ALA A 245 -6.51 -0.65 -21.94
C ALA A 245 -7.92 -1.27 -22.16
N ASP A 246 -8.02 -2.23 -23.09
CA ASP A 246 -9.28 -2.91 -23.43
C ASP A 246 -9.88 -3.67 -22.24
N ASP A 247 -9.03 -4.12 -21.30
CA ASP A 247 -9.46 -4.83 -20.09
C ASP A 247 -9.81 -3.91 -18.94
N PHE A 248 -9.70 -2.57 -19.09
CA PHE A 248 -9.98 -1.62 -18.03
C PHE A 248 -11.49 -1.49 -17.78
N ILE A 249 -11.88 -1.69 -16.52
CA ILE A 249 -13.25 -1.46 -16.05
C ILE A 249 -13.19 -0.37 -14.98
N PRO A 250 -13.84 0.79 -15.17
CA PRO A 250 -13.91 1.84 -14.17
C PRO A 250 -14.41 1.31 -12.83
N PHE A 251 -13.85 1.81 -11.73
CA PHE A 251 -14.11 1.31 -10.37
C PHE A 251 -15.62 1.29 -10.05
N GLU A 252 -16.33 2.33 -10.40
CA GLU A 252 -17.78 2.45 -10.16
C GLU A 252 -18.60 1.38 -10.92
N LEU A 253 -18.10 0.91 -12.05
CA LEU A 253 -18.74 -0.14 -12.84
C LEU A 253 -18.35 -1.55 -12.36
N ASN A 254 -17.26 -1.69 -11.63
CA ASN A 254 -16.85 -2.93 -10.97
C ASN A 254 -17.64 -3.20 -9.69
N ASN A 255 -18.14 -2.14 -9.06
CA ASN A 255 -18.93 -2.29 -7.86
C ASN A 255 -20.33 -2.80 -8.23
N TYR A 256 -20.85 -3.68 -7.41
CA TYR A 256 -22.15 -4.35 -7.53
C TYR A 256 -23.37 -3.40 -7.58
N TYR A 257 -23.14 -2.08 -7.61
CA TYR A 257 -24.18 -1.05 -7.51
C TYR A 257 -25.00 -0.86 -8.80
N ASN A 258 -24.52 -1.33 -9.96
CA ASN A 258 -25.31 -1.26 -11.19
C ASN A 258 -25.14 -2.52 -12.05
N PRO A 259 -25.92 -3.58 -11.82
CA PRO A 259 -25.87 -4.83 -12.56
C PRO A 259 -26.14 -4.66 -14.07
N ASP A 260 -26.91 -3.64 -14.47
CA ASP A 260 -27.27 -3.41 -15.88
C ASP A 260 -26.08 -2.89 -16.70
N ILE A 261 -25.18 -2.13 -16.07
CA ILE A 261 -23.95 -1.65 -16.72
C ILE A 261 -22.93 -2.78 -16.82
N LYS A 262 -22.85 -3.63 -15.79
CA LYS A 262 -21.95 -4.79 -15.77
C LYS A 262 -22.22 -5.75 -16.92
N GLN A 263 -23.49 -5.97 -17.29
CA GLN A 263 -23.87 -6.82 -18.44
C GLN A 263 -23.45 -6.25 -19.80
N LYS A 264 -23.26 -4.95 -19.92
CA LYS A 264 -22.84 -4.30 -21.18
C LYS A 264 -21.33 -4.27 -21.40
N LEU A 265 -20.53 -4.52 -20.34
CA LEU A 265 -19.07 -4.44 -20.36
C LEU A 265 -18.40 -5.83 -20.30
N ILE A 266 -19.17 -6.88 -20.15
CA ILE A 266 -18.76 -8.28 -20.16
C ILE A 266 -19.27 -8.92 -21.44
#